data_8cbaf38e9df0bed9ade4d8affaa95a71
#
_entry.id   8cbaf38e9df0bed9ade4d8affaa95a71
#
_cell.length_a   1.000
_cell.length_b   1.000
_cell.length_c   1.000
_cell.angle_alpha   90.00
_cell.angle_beta   90.00
_cell.angle_gamma   90.00
#
_symmetry.space_group_name_H-M   'P 1'
#
loop_
_entity.id
_entity.type
_entity.pdbx_description
1 polymer ?
#
loop_
_entity_poly.entity_id
_entity_poly.type
_entity_poly.pdbx_seq_one_letter_code
_entity_poly.pdbx_strand_id
1 'polypeptide(L)'
;MTYKEYVAKHEGLSLNLYHDQYGHQTIGYGRNIDTNGISKEEALFMLDNDLKVSICDLKEIFPNWDKISDNRKNVLIDMRFQLGGGGFRNFKIFIQSVKEENWPEAIKSIINSLYYKQVPSRAQENIVLLGEG
;
A
#
# COMPACT_ATOMS: atom_id res chain seq x y z
N MET A 1 1.77 -5.06 -37.43
CA MET A 1 1.51 -4.15 -36.31
C MET A 1 0.04 -4.22 -35.91
N THR A 2 -0.23 -4.45 -34.63
CA THR A 2 -1.59 -4.45 -34.12
C THR A 2 -2.11 -3.02 -33.95
N TYR A 3 -3.44 -2.86 -33.81
CA TYR A 3 -4.02 -1.56 -33.48
C TYR A 3 -3.48 -1.02 -32.13
N LYS A 4 -3.23 -1.91 -31.18
CA LYS A 4 -2.67 -1.55 -29.87
C LYS A 4 -1.27 -0.96 -30.02
N GLU A 5 -0.41 -1.63 -30.77
CA GLU A 5 0.94 -1.16 -31.04
C GLU A 5 0.94 0.16 -31.81
N TYR A 6 0.04 0.30 -32.74
CA TYR A 6 -0.11 1.50 -33.56
C TYR A 6 -0.50 2.72 -32.72
N VAL A 7 -1.52 2.57 -31.88
CA VAL A 7 -1.99 3.66 -30.99
C VAL A 7 -0.93 3.98 -29.96
N ALA A 8 -0.32 2.96 -29.32
CA ALA A 8 0.74 3.16 -28.32
C ALA A 8 1.92 3.96 -28.89
N LYS A 9 2.29 3.67 -30.14
CA LYS A 9 3.36 4.40 -30.83
C LYS A 9 3.05 5.90 -30.96
N HIS A 10 1.81 6.24 -31.30
CA HIS A 10 1.40 7.63 -31.48
C HIS A 10 1.20 8.37 -30.18
N GLU A 11 0.59 7.71 -29.18
CA GLU A 11 0.30 8.32 -27.89
C GLU A 11 1.53 8.46 -27.00
N GLY A 12 2.45 7.51 -27.10
CA GLY A 12 3.61 7.46 -26.21
C GLY A 12 3.22 7.05 -24.79
N LEU A 13 4.21 6.69 -24.01
CA LEU A 13 4.02 6.21 -22.63
C LEU A 13 4.49 7.25 -21.63
N SER A 14 3.63 7.60 -20.67
CA SER A 14 4.03 8.32 -19.48
C SER A 14 3.57 7.56 -18.24
N LEU A 15 4.50 7.24 -17.35
CA LEU A 15 4.20 6.55 -16.08
C LEU A 15 3.80 7.52 -14.98
N ASN A 16 3.84 8.80 -15.26
CA ASN A 16 3.44 9.85 -14.32
C ASN A 16 2.36 10.73 -14.95
N LEU A 17 1.58 11.39 -14.11
CA LEU A 17 0.59 12.33 -14.57
C LEU A 17 1.24 13.49 -15.34
N TYR A 18 0.58 13.90 -16.42
CA TYR A 18 0.92 15.10 -17.16
C TYR A 18 -0.36 15.76 -17.67
N HIS A 19 -0.27 17.02 -18.06
CA HIS A 19 -1.40 17.71 -18.69
C HIS A 19 -1.27 17.59 -20.21
N ASP A 20 -2.35 17.16 -20.87
CA ASP A 20 -2.39 17.13 -22.32
C ASP A 20 -2.55 18.56 -22.89
N GLN A 21 -2.62 18.67 -24.22
CA GLN A 21 -2.74 19.98 -24.87
C GLN A 21 -4.01 20.75 -24.51
N TYR A 22 -5.03 20.05 -23.96
CA TYR A 22 -6.29 20.64 -23.51
C TYR A 22 -6.32 20.85 -21.99
N GLY A 23 -5.23 20.59 -21.30
CA GLY A 23 -5.14 20.78 -19.86
C GLY A 23 -5.71 19.63 -19.01
N HIS A 24 -6.04 18.48 -19.62
CA HIS A 24 -6.54 17.32 -18.89
C HIS A 24 -5.39 16.53 -18.28
N GLN A 25 -5.56 16.10 -17.01
CA GLN A 25 -4.61 15.18 -16.37
C GLN A 25 -4.66 13.83 -17.08
N THR A 26 -3.51 13.39 -17.55
CA THR A 26 -3.35 12.26 -18.45
C THR A 26 -2.23 11.36 -17.95
N ILE A 27 -2.33 10.05 -18.17
CA ILE A 27 -1.31 9.08 -17.76
C ILE A 27 -1.34 7.86 -18.70
N GLY A 28 -0.25 7.10 -18.70
CA GLY A 28 -0.13 5.90 -19.50
C GLY A 28 0.01 6.23 -20.99
N TYR A 29 -0.75 5.56 -21.82
CA TYR A 29 -0.80 5.81 -23.26
C TYR A 29 -1.94 6.78 -23.60
N GLY A 30 -1.87 7.98 -23.03
CA GLY A 30 -2.82 9.03 -23.37
C GLY A 30 -4.19 8.90 -22.69
N ARG A 31 -4.30 8.21 -21.53
CA ARG A 31 -5.56 8.13 -20.80
C ARG A 31 -5.86 9.46 -20.10
N ASN A 32 -6.93 10.11 -20.52
CA ASN A 32 -7.48 11.29 -19.82
C ASN A 32 -8.15 10.83 -18.53
N ILE A 33 -7.46 11.01 -17.41
CA ILE A 33 -7.92 10.58 -16.08
C ILE A 33 -9.06 11.47 -15.56
N ASP A 34 -9.00 12.79 -15.84
CA ASP A 34 -10.05 13.71 -15.40
C ASP A 34 -11.43 13.30 -15.90
N THR A 35 -11.51 12.87 -17.16
CA THR A 35 -12.79 12.53 -17.79
C THR A 35 -13.14 11.05 -17.62
N ASN A 36 -12.17 10.16 -17.77
CA ASN A 36 -12.44 8.72 -17.88
C ASN A 36 -12.15 7.94 -16.61
N GLY A 37 -11.30 8.45 -15.71
CA GLY A 37 -10.88 7.70 -14.54
C GLY A 37 -10.23 6.37 -14.90
N ILE A 38 -10.41 5.38 -14.03
CA ILE A 38 -9.94 4.02 -14.26
C ILE A 38 -11.06 3.01 -14.02
N SER A 39 -10.98 1.84 -14.61
CA SER A 39 -11.92 0.75 -14.37
C SER A 39 -11.59 0.03 -13.06
N LYS A 40 -12.56 -0.74 -12.55
CA LYS A 40 -12.34 -1.59 -11.38
C LYS A 40 -11.21 -2.60 -11.64
N GLU A 41 -11.15 -3.18 -12.84
CA GLU A 41 -10.10 -4.13 -13.21
C GLU A 41 -8.71 -3.48 -13.15
N GLU A 42 -8.61 -2.26 -13.66
CA GLU A 42 -7.37 -1.49 -13.61
C GLU A 42 -6.99 -1.16 -12.17
N ALA A 43 -7.97 -0.74 -11.35
CA ALA A 43 -7.75 -0.45 -9.93
C ALA A 43 -7.25 -1.68 -9.17
N LEU A 44 -7.84 -2.86 -9.42
CA LEU A 44 -7.41 -4.11 -8.79
C LEU A 44 -6.01 -4.52 -9.23
N PHE A 45 -5.67 -4.31 -10.50
CA PHE A 45 -4.32 -4.58 -11.00
C PHE A 45 -3.29 -3.69 -10.33
N MET A 46 -3.61 -2.41 -10.15
CA MET A 46 -2.76 -1.46 -9.42
C MET A 46 -2.59 -1.89 -7.96
N LEU A 47 -3.69 -2.29 -7.32
CA LEU A 47 -3.65 -2.77 -5.93
C LEU A 47 -2.76 -4.00 -5.80
N ASP A 48 -2.87 -4.97 -6.70
CA ASP A 48 -2.02 -6.17 -6.70
C ASP A 48 -0.54 -5.79 -6.78
N ASN A 49 -0.18 -4.86 -7.65
CA ASN A 49 1.19 -4.40 -7.77
C ASN A 49 1.68 -3.68 -6.52
N ASP A 50 0.83 -2.82 -5.93
CA ASP A 50 1.16 -2.09 -4.72
C ASP A 50 1.35 -3.04 -3.53
N LEU A 51 0.51 -4.07 -3.43
CA LEU A 51 0.63 -5.08 -2.37
C LEU A 51 1.89 -5.92 -2.51
N LYS A 52 2.30 -6.25 -3.73
CA LYS A 52 3.58 -6.95 -3.97
C LYS A 52 4.75 -6.14 -3.43
N VAL A 53 4.77 -4.84 -3.68
CA VAL A 53 5.81 -3.94 -3.16
C VAL A 53 5.78 -3.92 -1.64
N SER A 54 4.59 -3.79 -1.05
CA SER A 54 4.43 -3.77 0.42
C SER A 54 4.90 -5.06 1.07
N ILE A 55 4.52 -6.21 0.51
CA ILE A 55 4.91 -7.52 1.05
C ILE A 55 6.41 -7.75 0.92
N CYS A 56 6.99 -7.39 -0.22
CA CYS A 56 8.43 -7.50 -0.43
C CYS A 56 9.21 -6.68 0.62
N ASP A 57 8.75 -5.45 0.86
CA ASP A 57 9.33 -4.55 1.86
C ASP A 57 9.22 -5.12 3.28
N LEU A 58 8.05 -5.66 3.63
CA LEU A 58 7.81 -6.26 4.95
C LEU A 58 8.69 -7.49 5.20
N LYS A 59 8.94 -8.29 4.18
CA LYS A 59 9.85 -9.43 4.28
C LYS A 59 11.30 -8.98 4.57
N GLU A 60 11.70 -7.84 4.06
CA GLU A 60 13.00 -7.26 4.40
C GLU A 60 13.04 -6.74 5.83
N ILE A 61 11.96 -6.08 6.28
CA ILE A 61 11.89 -5.51 7.63
C ILE A 61 11.84 -6.60 8.69
N PHE A 62 11.06 -7.68 8.44
CA PHE A 62 10.80 -8.73 9.41
C PHE A 62 11.44 -10.06 9.00
N PRO A 63 12.63 -10.40 9.56
CA PRO A 63 13.23 -11.73 9.32
C PRO A 63 12.33 -12.88 9.76
N ASN A 64 11.42 -12.64 10.72
CA ASN A 64 10.46 -13.60 11.24
C ASN A 64 9.13 -13.65 10.47
N TRP A 65 9.08 -13.09 9.25
CA TRP A 65 7.86 -12.98 8.47
C TRP A 65 7.10 -14.29 8.35
N ASP A 66 7.79 -15.40 8.04
CA ASP A 66 7.15 -16.69 7.83
C ASP A 66 6.51 -17.28 9.11
N LYS A 67 6.93 -16.80 10.28
CA LYS A 67 6.38 -17.22 11.57
C LYS A 67 5.17 -16.41 12.00
N ILE A 68 4.89 -15.31 11.34
CA ILE A 68 3.78 -14.42 11.66
C ILE A 68 2.49 -15.03 11.10
N SER A 69 1.42 -15.02 11.90
CA SER A 69 0.11 -15.55 11.47
C SER A 69 -0.48 -14.73 10.32
N ASP A 70 -1.40 -15.33 9.58
CA ASP A 70 -2.05 -14.67 8.45
C ASP A 70 -2.81 -13.41 8.87
N ASN A 71 -3.53 -13.44 10.00
CA ASN A 71 -4.21 -12.26 10.52
C ASN A 71 -3.25 -11.12 10.82
N ARG A 72 -2.14 -11.44 11.46
CA ARG A 72 -1.12 -10.44 11.79
C ARG A 72 -0.39 -9.93 10.55
N LYS A 73 -0.13 -10.80 9.59
CA LYS A 73 0.39 -10.38 8.28
C LYS A 73 -0.55 -9.39 7.60
N ASN A 74 -1.84 -9.65 7.63
CA ASN A 74 -2.83 -8.75 7.04
C ASN A 74 -2.75 -7.35 7.66
N VAL A 75 -2.57 -7.27 8.97
CA VAL A 75 -2.40 -5.99 9.66
C VAL A 75 -1.14 -5.27 9.21
N LEU A 76 -0.02 -5.97 9.14
CA LEU A 76 1.25 -5.39 8.70
C LEU A 76 1.18 -4.90 7.26
N ILE A 77 0.54 -5.66 6.39
CA ILE A 77 0.33 -5.28 4.98
C ILE A 77 -0.54 -4.03 4.89
N ASP A 78 -1.65 -4.01 5.62
CA ASP A 78 -2.56 -2.86 5.65
C ASP A 78 -1.88 -1.59 6.14
N MET A 79 -1.13 -1.67 7.23
CA MET A 79 -0.39 -0.53 7.77
C MET A 79 0.69 -0.05 6.81
N ARG A 80 1.47 -0.98 6.24
CA ARG A 80 2.52 -0.62 5.29
C ARG A 80 1.95 0.04 4.03
N PHE A 81 0.84 -0.47 3.54
CA PHE A 81 0.15 0.10 2.38
C PHE A 81 -0.27 1.54 2.66
N GLN A 82 -0.92 1.77 3.79
CA GLN A 82 -1.45 3.10 4.13
C GLN A 82 -0.34 4.10 4.46
N LEU A 83 0.65 3.70 5.24
CA LEU A 83 1.69 4.60 5.74
C LEU A 83 2.83 4.83 4.73
N GLY A 84 2.96 3.96 3.76
CA GLY A 84 4.11 3.95 2.87
C GLY A 84 5.37 3.40 3.55
N GLY A 85 6.43 3.19 2.75
CA GLY A 85 7.67 2.58 3.26
C GLY A 85 8.36 3.41 4.35
N GLY A 86 8.45 4.72 4.13
CA GLY A 86 9.07 5.63 5.10
C GLY A 86 8.24 5.80 6.37
N GLY A 87 6.94 6.03 6.21
CA GLY A 87 6.02 6.19 7.33
C GLY A 87 5.96 4.95 8.22
N PHE A 88 5.91 3.77 7.61
CA PHE A 88 5.92 2.51 8.35
C PHE A 88 7.22 2.34 9.15
N ARG A 89 8.37 2.64 8.54
CA ARG A 89 9.67 2.50 9.20
C ARG A 89 9.85 3.44 10.38
N ASN A 90 9.14 4.55 10.43
CA ASN A 90 9.17 5.46 11.58
C ASN A 90 8.49 4.85 12.82
N PHE A 91 7.73 3.79 12.65
CA PHE A 91 7.04 3.04 13.71
C PHE A 91 8.02 2.09 14.41
N LYS A 92 9.08 2.63 14.98
CA LYS A 92 10.24 1.85 15.46
C LYS A 92 9.90 0.90 16.61
N ILE A 93 9.14 1.35 17.59
CA ILE A 93 8.74 0.50 18.73
C ILE A 93 7.83 -0.63 18.25
N PHE A 94 6.88 -0.31 17.38
CA PHE A 94 5.99 -1.31 16.78
C PHE A 94 6.79 -2.38 16.03
N ILE A 95 7.70 -1.97 15.16
CA ILE A 95 8.53 -2.88 14.37
C ILE A 95 9.36 -3.78 15.28
N GLN A 96 10.00 -3.22 16.30
CA GLN A 96 10.80 -4.02 17.23
C GLN A 96 9.95 -5.01 18.00
N SER A 97 8.76 -4.59 18.45
CA SER A 97 7.81 -5.46 19.15
C SER A 97 7.36 -6.64 18.28
N VAL A 98 7.10 -6.39 17.00
CA VAL A 98 6.73 -7.44 16.04
C VAL A 98 7.88 -8.42 15.81
N LYS A 99 9.10 -7.91 15.68
CA LYS A 99 10.30 -8.77 15.55
C LYS A 99 10.48 -9.69 16.76
N GLU A 100 10.15 -9.20 17.94
CA GLU A 100 10.23 -9.95 19.21
C GLU A 100 8.99 -10.79 19.47
N GLU A 101 7.99 -10.70 18.60
CA GLU A 101 6.69 -11.35 18.78
C GLU A 101 6.00 -10.94 20.09
N ASN A 102 6.27 -9.71 20.54
CA ASN A 102 5.65 -9.09 21.69
C ASN A 102 4.39 -8.33 21.23
N TRP A 103 3.31 -9.05 21.05
CA TRP A 103 2.07 -8.49 20.52
C TRP A 103 1.39 -7.49 21.45
N PRO A 104 1.37 -7.70 22.78
CA PRO A 104 0.83 -6.67 23.68
C PRO A 104 1.56 -5.31 23.55
N GLU A 105 2.87 -5.32 23.43
CA GLU A 105 3.65 -4.10 23.25
C GLU A 105 3.42 -3.47 21.86
N ALA A 106 3.28 -4.30 20.82
CA ALA A 106 2.94 -3.84 19.49
C ALA A 106 1.59 -3.10 19.49
N ILE A 107 0.58 -3.67 20.11
CA ILE A 107 -0.75 -3.06 20.26
C ILE A 107 -0.65 -1.73 21.02
N LYS A 108 0.06 -1.70 22.11
CA LYS A 108 0.26 -0.49 22.92
C LYS A 108 0.90 0.63 22.10
N SER A 109 1.88 0.30 21.27
CA SER A 109 2.54 1.28 20.40
C SER A 109 1.60 1.88 19.37
N ILE A 110 0.65 1.08 18.85
CA ILE A 110 -0.40 1.59 17.95
C ILE A 110 -1.31 2.55 18.69
N ILE A 111 -1.80 2.18 19.87
CA ILE A 111 -2.73 3.00 20.68
C ILE A 111 -2.13 4.38 20.95
N ASN A 112 -0.82 4.45 21.21
CA ASN A 112 -0.12 5.69 21.55
C ASN A 112 0.37 6.47 20.32
N SER A 113 -0.02 6.09 19.11
CA SER A 113 0.49 6.68 17.87
C SER A 113 -0.43 7.72 17.27
N LEU A 114 0.16 8.56 16.40
CA LEU A 114 -0.58 9.48 15.56
C LEU A 114 -1.49 8.72 14.58
N TYR A 115 -1.05 7.57 14.10
CA TYR A 115 -1.84 6.67 13.25
C TYR A 115 -3.20 6.35 13.89
N TYR A 116 -3.22 5.99 15.17
CA TYR A 116 -4.47 5.71 15.90
C TYR A 116 -5.39 6.94 15.93
N LYS A 117 -4.82 8.13 16.12
CA LYS A 117 -5.60 9.38 16.15
C LYS A 117 -6.18 9.73 14.78
N GLN A 118 -5.44 9.46 13.71
CA GLN A 118 -5.85 9.82 12.35
C GLN A 118 -6.89 8.88 11.75
N VAL A 119 -6.75 7.58 12.02
CA VAL A 119 -7.65 6.54 11.47
C VAL A 119 -8.09 5.57 12.57
N PRO A 120 -8.84 6.04 13.57
CA PRO A 120 -9.14 5.23 14.76
C PRO A 120 -9.90 3.94 14.46
N SER A 121 -10.87 3.95 13.56
CA SER A 121 -11.64 2.73 13.21
C SER A 121 -10.76 1.67 12.58
N ARG A 122 -9.91 2.06 11.63
CA ARG A 122 -9.00 1.15 10.94
C ARG A 122 -7.93 0.62 11.90
N ALA A 123 -7.39 1.50 12.73
CA ALA A 123 -6.41 1.12 13.75
C ALA A 123 -7.01 0.14 14.77
N GLN A 124 -8.26 0.35 15.17
CA GLN A 124 -8.95 -0.53 16.12
C GLN A 124 -9.17 -1.93 15.53
N GLU A 125 -9.57 -2.04 14.27
CA GLU A 125 -9.69 -3.34 13.59
C GLU A 125 -8.34 -4.06 13.57
N ASN A 126 -7.28 -3.33 13.27
CA ASN A 126 -5.93 -3.89 13.25
C ASN A 126 -5.48 -4.36 14.63
N ILE A 127 -5.81 -3.60 15.68
CA ILE A 127 -5.52 -4.00 17.06
C ILE A 127 -6.21 -5.32 17.42
N VAL A 128 -7.49 -5.46 17.06
CA VAL A 128 -8.24 -6.69 17.31
C VAL A 128 -7.59 -7.89 16.65
N LEU A 129 -7.23 -7.78 15.37
CA LEU A 129 -6.57 -8.87 14.64
C LEU A 129 -5.19 -9.21 15.21
N LEU A 130 -4.43 -8.21 15.63
CA LEU A 130 -3.13 -8.44 16.28
C LEU A 130 -3.30 -9.24 17.58
N GLY A 131 -4.35 -8.93 18.36
CA GLY A 131 -4.62 -9.61 19.62
C GLY A 131 -5.16 -11.03 19.47
N GLU A 132 -5.93 -11.28 18.39
CA GLU A 132 -6.51 -12.59 18.12
C GLU A 132 -5.45 -13.59 17.63
N GLY A 133 -4.46 -13.14 16.91
CA GLY A 133 -3.44 -14.01 16.33
C GLY A 133 -3.89 -14.62 15.00
#